data_2b16e9167b7b2f5a91250c2b3731c540
#
_entry.id   2b16e9167b7b2f5a91250c2b3731c540
#
_cell.length_a   1.000
_cell.length_b   1.000
_cell.length_c   1.000
_cell.angle_alpha   90.00
_cell.angle_beta   90.00
_cell.angle_gamma   90.00
#
_symmetry.space_group_name_H-M   'P 1'
#
loop_
_entity.id
_entity.type
_entity.pdbx_description
1 polymer ?
#
loop_
_entity_poly.entity_id
_entity_poly.type
_entity_poly.pdbx_seq_one_letter_code
_entity_poly.pdbx_strand_id
1 'polypeptide(L)'
;MMAFTANAQIATENSKFFDNTYVGIEAGVQTPLNFNSVFPLNTVAGVKLGKEITPVVGIEVEGMVGFGDNFYNYGYNSTSQIWGPYNLHKDSHVNTFVKTTNVGMNGVINWSNLLFGYRGTPRFFEVKSNAGIGWLHYFGMPNMAGENISAYRNSFTAKTALDLAFNLGKNKEHSIVVSPGVYWDLTGGGRVKFNKNYAQLGLMVGYTYHFKTSNGTHAFKTYDVGALTAEIDRLNDALAKKPKEVEVIKYVDRAVNNYNAIVGKETVFFAFDNAELDANAKKTLDKLDKNAVYVVRGYASNEGSDKYNKALSLRRAEAVANYLRGRGAKVDTVEGLGVVFGPTTGRVAVITVK
;
A
#
# COMPACT_ATOMS: atom_id res chain seq x y z
N MET A 1 -6.12 21.93 -26.88
CA MET A 1 -5.21 20.80 -26.71
C MET A 1 -4.30 21.12 -25.51
N MET A 2 -4.67 20.70 -24.29
CA MET A 2 -3.82 20.91 -23.10
C MET A 2 -2.73 19.85 -23.13
N ALA A 3 -1.50 20.29 -23.30
CA ALA A 3 -0.33 19.43 -23.14
C ALA A 3 -0.19 19.07 -21.65
N PHE A 4 -0.51 17.84 -21.31
CA PHE A 4 -0.09 17.26 -20.05
C PHE A 4 1.44 17.09 -20.13
N THR A 5 2.18 18.07 -19.63
CA THR A 5 3.58 17.85 -19.28
C THR A 5 3.56 16.94 -18.07
N ALA A 6 3.75 15.65 -18.32
CA ALA A 6 4.05 14.68 -17.27
C ALA A 6 5.38 15.11 -16.63
N ASN A 7 5.31 15.81 -15.49
CA ASN A 7 6.48 16.00 -14.65
C ASN A 7 6.84 14.64 -14.04
N ALA A 8 7.55 13.81 -14.80
CA ALA A 8 8.09 12.53 -14.40
C ALA A 8 9.27 12.64 -13.41
N GLN A 9 9.37 13.76 -12.69
CA GLN A 9 10.50 14.04 -11.80
C GLN A 9 10.24 13.66 -10.32
N ILE A 10 9.02 13.26 -9.99
CA ILE A 10 8.69 12.90 -8.61
C ILE A 10 8.27 11.43 -8.56
N ALA A 11 9.06 10.60 -7.91
CA ALA A 11 8.70 9.23 -7.58
C ALA A 11 8.14 9.15 -6.14
N THR A 12 7.22 8.26 -5.90
CA THR A 12 6.71 7.95 -4.56
C THR A 12 7.29 6.64 -4.06
N GLU A 13 7.54 6.54 -2.76
CA GLU A 13 7.93 5.29 -2.13
C GLU A 13 6.78 4.26 -2.23
N ASN A 14 7.13 3.01 -2.49
CA ASN A 14 6.15 1.93 -2.52
C ASN A 14 5.51 1.74 -1.14
N SER A 15 4.20 1.75 -1.10
CA SER A 15 3.41 1.53 0.11
C SER A 15 3.51 0.08 0.55
N LYS A 16 3.91 -0.18 1.80
CA LYS A 16 3.84 -1.51 2.42
C LYS A 16 2.39 -1.87 2.75
N PHE A 17 2.14 -3.11 3.16
CA PHE A 17 0.78 -3.61 3.34
C PHE A 17 -0.07 -2.75 4.30
N PHE A 18 0.48 -2.32 5.42
CA PHE A 18 -0.22 -1.48 6.39
C PHE A 18 0.01 0.03 6.24
N ASP A 19 0.87 0.45 5.29
CA ASP A 19 1.11 1.87 5.05
C ASP A 19 -0.09 2.53 4.36
N ASN A 20 -0.27 3.84 4.63
CA ASN A 20 -1.32 4.66 4.04
C ASN A 20 -2.74 4.10 4.26
N THR A 21 -2.94 3.47 5.42
CA THR A 21 -4.26 3.01 5.88
C THR A 21 -4.92 4.09 6.72
N TYR A 22 -6.24 4.09 6.70
CA TYR A 22 -7.06 5.00 7.49
C TYR A 22 -8.31 4.32 8.01
N VAL A 23 -8.84 4.84 9.11
CA VAL A 23 -10.13 4.47 9.67
C VAL A 23 -11.00 5.71 9.78
N GLY A 24 -12.28 5.57 9.50
CA GLY A 24 -13.23 6.67 9.59
C GLY A 24 -14.55 6.25 10.23
N ILE A 25 -15.22 7.22 10.78
CA ILE A 25 -16.61 7.15 11.20
C ILE A 25 -17.39 8.22 10.45
N GLU A 26 -18.62 7.95 10.10
CA GLU A 26 -19.46 8.90 9.40
C GLU A 26 -20.91 8.79 9.84
N ALA A 27 -21.63 9.88 9.74
CA ALA A 27 -23.06 9.95 9.96
C ALA A 27 -23.69 10.94 8.99
N GLY A 28 -24.96 10.75 8.71
CA GLY A 28 -25.64 11.63 7.77
C GLY A 28 -27.08 11.25 7.54
N VAL A 29 -27.58 11.72 6.42
CA VAL A 29 -28.96 11.48 6.02
C VAL A 29 -29.03 10.99 4.58
N GLN A 30 -30.03 10.16 4.32
CA GLN A 30 -30.36 9.72 2.96
C GLN A 30 -31.84 9.98 2.69
N THR A 31 -32.16 10.27 1.44
CA THR A 31 -33.55 10.44 0.98
C THR A 31 -33.73 9.71 -0.35
N PRO A 32 -34.89 9.07 -0.59
CA PRO A 32 -35.18 8.49 -1.90
C PRO A 32 -35.05 9.52 -3.03
N LEU A 33 -34.34 9.18 -4.10
CA LEU A 33 -34.16 10.09 -5.25
C LEU A 33 -35.49 10.37 -5.96
N ASN A 34 -36.42 9.44 -5.92
CA ASN A 34 -37.76 9.58 -6.50
C ASN A 34 -38.80 9.71 -5.38
N PHE A 35 -38.91 10.89 -4.78
CA PHE A 35 -39.99 11.24 -3.83
C PHE A 35 -40.98 12.22 -4.48
N ASN A 36 -42.20 12.18 -4.03
CA ASN A 36 -43.25 13.00 -4.62
C ASN A 36 -43.43 14.33 -3.85
N SER A 37 -44.20 14.36 -2.78
CA SER A 37 -44.52 15.60 -2.04
C SER A 37 -43.90 15.71 -0.67
N VAL A 38 -43.33 14.65 -0.17
CA VAL A 38 -42.67 14.55 1.14
C VAL A 38 -41.16 14.29 0.91
N PHE A 39 -40.32 15.00 1.65
CA PHE A 39 -38.89 14.79 1.66
C PHE A 39 -38.51 13.83 2.80
N PRO A 40 -38.61 12.51 2.61
CA PRO A 40 -38.40 11.53 3.67
C PRO A 40 -36.93 11.36 3.95
N LEU A 41 -36.49 11.74 5.15
CA LEU A 41 -35.09 11.58 5.56
C LEU A 41 -34.91 10.29 6.36
N ASN A 42 -33.83 9.57 6.08
CA ASN A 42 -33.32 8.47 6.88
C ASN A 42 -31.99 8.86 7.49
N THR A 43 -31.82 8.61 8.76
CA THR A 43 -30.54 8.78 9.42
C THR A 43 -29.68 7.54 9.17
N VAL A 44 -28.42 7.75 8.85
CA VAL A 44 -27.43 6.70 8.63
C VAL A 44 -26.17 7.01 9.40
N ALA A 45 -25.48 5.96 9.85
CA ALA A 45 -24.15 6.05 10.43
C ALA A 45 -23.29 4.91 9.89
N GLY A 46 -22.00 5.11 9.84
CA GLY A 46 -21.10 4.11 9.27
C GLY A 46 -19.70 4.20 9.82
N VAL A 47 -18.96 3.15 9.52
CA VAL A 47 -17.51 3.04 9.74
C VAL A 47 -16.85 2.65 8.44
N LYS A 48 -15.64 3.11 8.23
CA LYS A 48 -14.84 2.79 7.03
C LYS A 48 -13.39 2.50 7.38
N LEU A 49 -12.83 1.59 6.64
CA LEU A 49 -11.41 1.25 6.68
C LEU A 49 -10.89 1.29 5.26
N GLY A 50 -9.90 2.13 5.01
CA GLY A 50 -9.36 2.29 3.68
C GLY A 50 -7.84 2.22 3.64
N LYS A 51 -7.34 2.05 2.42
CA LYS A 51 -5.92 2.08 2.10
C LYS A 51 -5.71 2.85 0.80
N GLU A 52 -4.86 3.85 0.86
CA GLU A 52 -4.36 4.50 -0.34
C GLU A 52 -3.21 3.63 -0.91
N ILE A 53 -3.41 3.10 -2.11
CA ILE A 53 -2.42 2.26 -2.82
C ILE A 53 -1.36 3.15 -3.45
N THR A 54 -1.82 4.26 -4.03
CA THR A 54 -1.01 5.34 -4.57
C THR A 54 -1.57 6.67 -4.07
N PRO A 55 -0.87 7.80 -4.23
CA PRO A 55 -1.44 9.11 -3.90
C PRO A 55 -2.75 9.44 -4.64
N VAL A 56 -3.07 8.71 -5.71
CA VAL A 56 -4.25 8.95 -6.56
C VAL A 56 -5.32 7.90 -6.35
N VAL A 57 -4.95 6.63 -6.13
CA VAL A 57 -5.90 5.50 -6.08
C VAL A 57 -5.84 4.81 -4.73
N GLY A 58 -7.01 4.53 -4.18
CA GLY A 58 -7.20 3.78 -2.94
C GLY A 58 -8.35 2.78 -3.05
N ILE A 59 -8.46 1.98 -2.01
CA ILE A 59 -9.58 1.06 -1.78
C ILE A 59 -10.13 1.30 -0.37
N GLU A 60 -11.43 1.10 -0.19
CA GLU A 60 -12.11 1.31 1.08
C GLU A 60 -13.17 0.22 1.28
N VAL A 61 -13.26 -0.31 2.48
CA VAL A 61 -14.38 -1.14 2.94
C VAL A 61 -15.19 -0.30 3.92
N GLU A 62 -16.51 -0.30 3.77
CA GLU A 62 -17.41 0.43 4.64
C GLU A 62 -18.51 -0.47 5.20
N GLY A 63 -18.96 -0.15 6.41
CA GLY A 63 -20.14 -0.73 7.02
C GLY A 63 -21.09 0.40 7.44
N MET A 64 -22.33 0.39 6.94
CA MET A 64 -23.32 1.42 7.22
C MET A 64 -24.54 0.82 7.89
N VAL A 65 -25.17 1.59 8.76
CA VAL A 65 -26.40 1.26 9.50
C VAL A 65 -27.42 2.36 9.28
N GLY A 66 -28.62 1.98 8.91
CA GLY A 66 -29.73 2.89 8.71
C GLY A 66 -30.82 2.75 9.79
N PHE A 67 -31.39 3.88 10.20
CA PHE A 67 -32.30 3.96 11.34
C PHE A 67 -33.71 4.47 10.99
N GLY A 68 -33.92 4.99 9.78
CA GLY A 68 -35.20 5.58 9.38
C GLY A 68 -36.12 4.59 8.67
N ASP A 69 -37.43 4.64 8.95
CA ASP A 69 -38.41 3.82 8.26
C ASP A 69 -38.58 4.16 6.78
N ASN A 70 -38.17 5.35 6.37
CA ASN A 70 -38.21 5.80 4.99
C ASN A 70 -37.27 5.04 4.03
N PHE A 71 -36.40 4.17 4.53
CA PHE A 71 -35.63 3.24 3.69
C PHE A 71 -36.56 2.32 2.87
N TYR A 72 -37.77 2.08 3.33
CA TYR A 72 -38.72 1.22 2.64
C TYR A 72 -39.61 1.99 1.67
N ASN A 73 -39.56 3.33 1.68
CA ASN A 73 -40.48 4.22 0.99
C ASN A 73 -39.77 4.94 -0.17
N TYR A 74 -40.02 4.53 -1.39
CA TYR A 74 -39.45 5.13 -2.60
C TYR A 74 -40.44 5.98 -3.36
N GLY A 75 -40.86 7.07 -2.75
CA GLY A 75 -41.84 7.96 -3.34
C GLY A 75 -43.29 7.60 -2.98
N TYR A 76 -44.00 8.58 -2.50
CA TYR A 76 -45.36 8.47 -2.05
C TYR A 76 -46.34 8.75 -3.21
N ASN A 77 -47.28 7.86 -3.45
CA ASN A 77 -48.39 8.09 -4.34
C ASN A 77 -49.58 8.65 -3.56
N SER A 78 -49.88 9.95 -3.70
CA SER A 78 -50.93 10.63 -2.98
C SER A 78 -52.36 10.10 -3.27
N THR A 79 -52.55 9.54 -4.48
CA THR A 79 -53.88 9.01 -4.88
C THR A 79 -54.16 7.65 -4.23
N SER A 80 -53.17 6.77 -4.17
CA SER A 80 -53.32 5.45 -3.57
C SER A 80 -52.91 5.38 -2.11
N GLN A 81 -52.33 6.45 -1.57
CA GLN A 81 -51.71 6.50 -0.25
C GLN A 81 -50.64 5.41 -0.01
N ILE A 82 -50.01 4.98 -1.07
CA ILE A 82 -49.00 3.90 -1.06
C ILE A 82 -47.64 4.50 -1.38
N TRP A 83 -46.60 4.06 -0.65
CA TRP A 83 -45.23 4.45 -0.89
C TRP A 83 -44.57 3.58 -1.92
N GLY A 84 -43.96 4.23 -2.89
CA GLY A 84 -43.02 3.73 -3.88
C GLY A 84 -43.17 2.30 -4.34
N PRO A 85 -42.08 1.69 -4.79
CA PRO A 85 -42.13 0.39 -5.45
C PRO A 85 -42.47 -0.79 -4.52
N TYR A 86 -42.45 -0.58 -3.21
CA TYR A 86 -42.81 -1.62 -2.25
C TYR A 86 -44.32 -1.62 -1.90
N ASN A 87 -45.10 -0.70 -2.45
CA ASN A 87 -46.50 -0.57 -2.17
C ASN A 87 -46.84 -0.49 -0.66
N LEU A 88 -46.02 0.22 0.10
CA LEU A 88 -46.19 0.37 1.53
C LEU A 88 -47.22 1.45 1.86
N HIS A 89 -48.04 1.20 2.85
CA HIS A 89 -48.92 2.22 3.37
C HIS A 89 -48.09 3.35 4.00
N LYS A 90 -48.57 4.62 3.92
CA LYS A 90 -47.83 5.79 4.42
C LYS A 90 -47.47 5.71 5.91
N ASP A 91 -48.24 4.98 6.70
CA ASP A 91 -48.06 4.80 8.13
C ASP A 91 -47.32 3.49 8.47
N SER A 92 -46.81 2.79 7.47
CA SER A 92 -46.04 1.55 7.68
C SER A 92 -44.73 1.83 8.39
N HIS A 93 -44.43 1.02 9.39
CA HIS A 93 -43.17 1.07 10.13
C HIS A 93 -42.64 -0.33 10.42
N VAL A 94 -41.40 -0.41 10.76
CA VAL A 94 -40.70 -1.64 11.17
C VAL A 94 -40.22 -1.49 12.60
N ASN A 95 -40.54 -2.43 13.48
CA ASN A 95 -40.27 -2.33 14.92
C ASN A 95 -38.82 -2.56 15.33
N THR A 96 -37.91 -2.71 14.40
CA THR A 96 -36.46 -2.83 14.69
C THR A 96 -35.83 -1.45 14.85
N PHE A 97 -34.91 -1.29 15.79
CA PHE A 97 -34.13 -0.05 15.92
C PHE A 97 -33.23 0.18 14.69
N VAL A 98 -32.49 -0.85 14.29
CA VAL A 98 -31.74 -0.87 13.04
C VAL A 98 -32.64 -1.34 11.92
N LYS A 99 -32.79 -0.53 10.89
CA LYS A 99 -33.63 -0.84 9.71
C LYS A 99 -32.83 -1.54 8.62
N THR A 100 -31.62 -1.10 8.42
CA THR A 100 -30.74 -1.64 7.36
C THR A 100 -29.30 -1.73 7.82
N THR A 101 -28.58 -2.68 7.27
CA THR A 101 -27.10 -2.70 7.29
C THR A 101 -26.58 -2.88 5.88
N ASN A 102 -25.53 -2.16 5.52
CA ASN A 102 -24.85 -2.28 4.23
C ASN A 102 -23.36 -2.47 4.47
N VAL A 103 -22.78 -3.47 3.85
CA VAL A 103 -21.33 -3.66 3.82
C VAL A 103 -20.89 -3.55 2.37
N GLY A 104 -19.95 -2.64 2.10
CA GLY A 104 -19.51 -2.34 0.75
C GLY A 104 -18.00 -2.27 0.61
N MET A 105 -17.56 -2.37 -0.64
CA MET A 105 -16.18 -2.14 -1.05
C MET A 105 -16.15 -1.09 -2.16
N ASN A 106 -15.32 -0.07 -1.99
CA ASN A 106 -15.23 1.07 -2.87
C ASN A 106 -13.81 1.23 -3.41
N GLY A 107 -13.70 1.62 -4.67
CA GLY A 107 -12.51 2.24 -5.22
C GLY A 107 -12.54 3.74 -4.95
N VAL A 108 -11.40 4.32 -4.59
CA VAL A 108 -11.25 5.75 -4.28
C VAL A 108 -10.30 6.38 -5.27
N ILE A 109 -10.66 7.55 -5.81
CA ILE A 109 -9.79 8.36 -6.68
C ILE A 109 -9.62 9.74 -6.06
N ASN A 110 -8.38 10.15 -5.81
CA ASN A 110 -8.04 11.51 -5.38
C ASN A 110 -7.82 12.41 -6.61
N TRP A 111 -8.86 13.15 -7.00
CA TRP A 111 -8.84 14.07 -8.13
C TRP A 111 -7.87 15.22 -7.94
N SER A 112 -7.70 15.71 -6.70
CA SER A 112 -6.74 16.77 -6.40
C SER A 112 -5.31 16.35 -6.70
N ASN A 113 -4.95 15.09 -6.39
CA ASN A 113 -3.63 14.56 -6.70
C ASN A 113 -3.49 14.15 -8.15
N LEU A 114 -4.56 13.65 -8.79
CA LEU A 114 -4.56 13.31 -10.21
C LEU A 114 -4.34 14.53 -11.10
N LEU A 115 -5.05 15.64 -10.82
CA LEU A 115 -5.02 16.84 -11.68
C LEU A 115 -3.86 17.77 -11.37
N PHE A 116 -3.45 17.86 -10.11
CA PHE A 116 -2.45 18.85 -9.65
C PHE A 116 -1.14 18.22 -9.15
N GLY A 117 -0.97 16.91 -9.34
CA GLY A 117 0.17 16.14 -8.85
C GLY A 117 0.20 16.02 -7.31
N TYR A 118 0.87 15.03 -6.79
CA TYR A 118 1.08 14.86 -5.35
C TYR A 118 2.31 15.66 -4.89
N ARG A 119 2.22 16.37 -3.75
CA ARG A 119 3.24 17.29 -3.24
C ARG A 119 4.11 16.72 -2.11
N GLY A 120 4.03 15.41 -1.85
CA GLY A 120 4.70 14.77 -0.71
C GLY A 120 3.95 14.89 0.62
N THR A 121 2.91 15.72 0.70
CA THR A 121 2.00 15.85 1.85
C THR A 121 0.59 16.10 1.34
N PRO A 122 -0.45 15.62 2.02
CA PRO A 122 -1.83 15.92 1.67
C PRO A 122 -2.10 17.43 1.72
N ARG A 123 -2.94 17.91 0.81
CA ARG A 123 -3.41 19.30 0.82
C ARG A 123 -4.37 19.52 1.99
N PHE A 124 -4.55 20.77 2.39
CA PHE A 124 -5.60 21.12 3.35
C PHE A 124 -6.98 20.71 2.85
N PHE A 125 -7.27 20.96 1.57
CA PHE A 125 -8.51 20.58 0.92
C PHE A 125 -8.22 19.63 -0.25
N GLU A 126 -8.89 18.51 -0.30
CA GLU A 126 -8.83 17.52 -1.36
C GLU A 126 -10.22 17.10 -1.80
N VAL A 127 -10.37 16.92 -3.10
CA VAL A 127 -11.56 16.35 -3.72
C VAL A 127 -11.23 14.93 -4.12
N LYS A 128 -11.98 13.99 -3.55
CA LYS A 128 -11.90 12.56 -3.87
C LYS A 128 -13.26 12.10 -4.39
N SER A 129 -13.31 11.01 -5.11
CA SER A 129 -14.54 10.27 -5.37
C SER A 129 -14.38 8.84 -4.93
N ASN A 130 -15.47 8.26 -4.48
CA ASN A 130 -15.55 6.84 -4.21
C ASN A 130 -16.70 6.22 -4.99
N ALA A 131 -16.49 5.02 -5.50
CA ALA A 131 -17.51 4.24 -6.17
C ALA A 131 -17.30 2.77 -5.87
N GLY A 132 -18.37 2.06 -5.61
CA GLY A 132 -18.28 0.66 -5.23
C GLY A 132 -19.61 -0.07 -5.23
N ILE A 133 -19.52 -1.31 -4.79
CA ILE A 133 -20.64 -2.23 -4.66
C ILE A 133 -20.73 -2.73 -3.22
N GLY A 134 -21.93 -3.14 -2.81
CA GLY A 134 -22.17 -3.60 -1.45
C GLY A 134 -23.32 -4.60 -1.34
N TRP A 135 -23.48 -5.08 -0.13
CA TRP A 135 -24.54 -5.97 0.28
C TRP A 135 -25.38 -5.28 1.35
N LEU A 136 -26.65 -5.06 1.04
CA LEU A 136 -27.64 -4.42 1.91
C LEU A 136 -28.56 -5.49 2.48
N HIS A 137 -28.78 -5.43 3.78
CA HIS A 137 -29.74 -6.23 4.50
C HIS A 137 -30.81 -5.34 5.14
N TYR A 138 -32.07 -5.66 4.88
CA TYR A 138 -33.23 -5.04 5.50
C TYR A 138 -33.75 -5.89 6.68
N PHE A 139 -33.86 -5.29 7.84
CA PHE A 139 -34.40 -5.92 9.07
C PHE A 139 -35.91 -5.77 9.18
N GLY A 140 -36.62 -6.72 8.60
CA GLY A 140 -38.08 -6.68 8.55
C GLY A 140 -38.60 -5.83 7.39
N MET A 141 -39.81 -6.10 6.97
CA MET A 141 -40.53 -5.33 5.94
C MET A 141 -41.99 -5.20 6.33
N PRO A 142 -42.57 -3.99 6.29
CA PRO A 142 -44.02 -3.84 6.48
C PRO A 142 -44.76 -4.44 5.29
N ASN A 143 -45.90 -5.08 5.53
CA ASN A 143 -46.78 -5.53 4.47
C ASN A 143 -47.70 -4.38 3.97
N MET A 144 -48.53 -4.68 2.96
CA MET A 144 -49.48 -3.70 2.42
C MET A 144 -50.54 -3.22 3.44
N ALA A 145 -50.78 -3.97 4.50
CA ALA A 145 -51.70 -3.58 5.59
C ALA A 145 -51.01 -2.72 6.68
N GLY A 146 -49.72 -2.44 6.55
CA GLY A 146 -48.94 -1.71 7.53
C GLY A 146 -48.45 -2.54 8.71
N GLU A 147 -48.69 -3.84 8.70
CA GLU A 147 -48.22 -4.75 9.74
C GLU A 147 -46.73 -5.06 9.53
N ASN A 148 -45.99 -5.10 10.63
CA ASN A 148 -44.60 -5.52 10.58
C ASN A 148 -44.48 -7.02 10.36
N ILE A 149 -43.97 -7.44 9.23
CA ILE A 149 -43.70 -8.84 8.95
C ILE A 149 -42.20 -9.15 9.19
N SER A 150 -41.92 -10.34 9.70
CA SER A 150 -40.56 -10.80 9.98
C SER A 150 -39.79 -11.18 8.71
N ALA A 151 -40.19 -10.69 7.55
CA ALA A 151 -39.49 -10.94 6.31
C ALA A 151 -38.22 -10.10 6.24
N TYR A 152 -37.10 -10.74 5.88
CA TYR A 152 -35.83 -10.10 5.63
C TYR A 152 -35.58 -10.05 4.14
N ARG A 153 -34.91 -8.98 3.71
CA ARG A 153 -34.51 -8.84 2.33
C ARG A 153 -33.04 -8.51 2.22
N ASN A 154 -32.38 -9.14 1.26
CA ASN A 154 -31.03 -8.83 0.89
C ASN A 154 -31.00 -8.20 -0.49
N SER A 155 -30.11 -7.25 -0.70
CA SER A 155 -29.99 -6.54 -1.96
C SER A 155 -28.51 -6.29 -2.28
N PHE A 156 -28.19 -6.34 -3.57
CA PHE A 156 -26.96 -5.78 -4.08
C PHE A 156 -27.10 -4.27 -4.18
N THR A 157 -26.06 -3.57 -3.78
CA THR A 157 -26.02 -2.10 -3.85
C THR A 157 -24.86 -1.62 -4.68
N ALA A 158 -24.98 -0.41 -5.19
CA ALA A 158 -23.89 0.38 -5.71
C ALA A 158 -23.91 1.77 -5.08
N LYS A 159 -22.75 2.39 -4.97
CA LYS A 159 -22.56 3.74 -4.44
C LYS A 159 -21.65 4.52 -5.36
N THR A 160 -21.94 5.80 -5.53
CA THR A 160 -20.98 6.80 -5.98
C THR A 160 -21.10 8.03 -5.10
N ALA A 161 -19.98 8.53 -4.60
CA ALA A 161 -19.96 9.75 -3.80
C ALA A 161 -18.74 10.61 -4.14
N LEU A 162 -18.89 11.90 -3.85
CA LEU A 162 -17.82 12.89 -3.94
C LEU A 162 -17.42 13.27 -2.52
N ASP A 163 -16.16 13.02 -2.17
CA ASP A 163 -15.63 13.33 -0.85
C ASP A 163 -14.88 14.66 -0.89
N LEU A 164 -15.39 15.62 -0.16
CA LEU A 164 -14.76 16.91 0.11
C LEU A 164 -14.01 16.78 1.43
N ALA A 165 -12.71 16.51 1.36
CA ALA A 165 -11.88 16.21 2.51
C ALA A 165 -11.09 17.44 2.98
N PHE A 166 -11.24 17.81 4.24
CA PHE A 166 -10.49 18.85 4.93
C PHE A 166 -9.47 18.21 5.85
N ASN A 167 -8.22 18.19 5.42
CA ASN A 167 -7.11 17.52 6.12
C ASN A 167 -6.51 18.46 7.16
N LEU A 168 -6.58 18.06 8.41
CA LEU A 168 -6.23 18.83 9.60
C LEU A 168 -5.00 18.23 10.30
N GLY A 169 -4.47 18.95 11.27
CA GLY A 169 -3.26 18.56 11.99
C GLY A 169 -1.98 18.99 11.28
N LYS A 170 -0.87 18.94 12.01
CA LYS A 170 0.45 19.33 11.49
C LYS A 170 0.90 18.38 10.36
N ASN A 171 0.59 17.11 10.52
CA ASN A 171 0.97 16.05 9.60
C ASN A 171 -0.20 15.59 8.70
N LYS A 172 -1.34 16.31 8.75
CA LYS A 172 -2.57 15.97 8.00
C LYS A 172 -3.12 14.57 8.33
N GLU A 173 -2.94 14.16 9.56
CA GLU A 173 -3.39 12.86 10.08
C GLU A 173 -4.89 12.78 10.33
N HIS A 174 -5.57 13.91 10.44
CA HIS A 174 -7.02 14.01 10.69
C HIS A 174 -7.73 14.60 9.48
N SER A 175 -8.90 14.08 9.12
CA SER A 175 -9.72 14.64 8.04
C SER A 175 -11.18 14.74 8.46
N ILE A 176 -11.80 15.88 8.18
CA ILE A 176 -13.24 16.01 8.16
C ILE A 176 -13.68 15.87 6.71
N VAL A 177 -14.62 14.99 6.45
CA VAL A 177 -15.07 14.67 5.09
C VAL A 177 -16.56 14.94 4.98
N VAL A 178 -16.96 15.68 3.94
CA VAL A 178 -18.35 15.87 3.56
C VAL A 178 -18.59 15.14 2.25
N SER A 179 -19.50 14.17 2.25
CA SER A 179 -19.70 13.23 1.14
C SER A 179 -21.13 13.24 0.63
N PRO A 180 -21.49 14.12 -0.32
CA PRO A 180 -22.69 13.94 -1.12
C PRO A 180 -22.54 12.71 -2.02
N GLY A 181 -23.59 11.88 -2.12
CA GLY A 181 -23.52 10.66 -2.90
C GLY A 181 -24.88 10.13 -3.33
N VAL A 182 -24.84 9.17 -4.25
CA VAL A 182 -26.02 8.41 -4.68
C VAL A 182 -25.80 6.94 -4.37
N TYR A 183 -26.79 6.34 -3.77
CA TYR A 183 -26.81 4.96 -3.31
C TYR A 183 -27.94 4.22 -4.05
N TRP A 184 -27.62 3.14 -4.75
CA TRP A 184 -28.59 2.34 -5.49
C TRP A 184 -28.79 0.98 -4.84
N ASP A 185 -30.04 0.59 -4.65
CA ASP A 185 -30.42 -0.79 -4.47
C ASP A 185 -30.61 -1.40 -5.87
N LEU A 186 -29.64 -2.14 -6.33
CA LEU A 186 -29.61 -2.68 -7.69
C LEU A 186 -30.62 -3.81 -7.91
N THR A 187 -31.06 -4.50 -6.86
CA THR A 187 -31.94 -5.68 -6.93
C THR A 187 -33.35 -5.39 -6.44
N GLY A 188 -33.62 -4.15 -6.02
CA GLY A 188 -34.92 -3.72 -5.52
C GLY A 188 -36.12 -4.05 -6.40
N GLY A 189 -35.94 -3.97 -7.71
CA GLY A 189 -36.97 -4.29 -8.69
C GLY A 189 -36.98 -5.73 -9.22
N GLY A 190 -36.34 -6.67 -8.54
CA GLY A 190 -36.27 -8.07 -8.93
C GLY A 190 -35.31 -8.38 -10.09
N ARG A 191 -34.62 -7.37 -10.61
CA ARG A 191 -33.55 -7.50 -11.62
C ARG A 191 -32.42 -6.55 -11.27
N VAL A 192 -31.18 -6.99 -11.48
CA VAL A 192 -29.99 -6.15 -11.26
C VAL A 192 -29.96 -5.02 -12.29
N LYS A 193 -30.25 -3.80 -11.85
CA LYS A 193 -30.19 -2.61 -12.71
C LYS A 193 -30.12 -1.32 -11.89
N PHE A 194 -29.57 -0.28 -12.48
CA PHE A 194 -29.68 1.10 -11.96
C PHE A 194 -31.09 1.63 -12.25
N ASN A 195 -31.82 1.94 -11.20
CA ASN A 195 -33.18 2.43 -11.29
C ASN A 195 -33.39 3.57 -10.29
N LYS A 196 -33.80 4.75 -10.75
CA LYS A 196 -34.04 5.91 -9.89
C LYS A 196 -35.05 5.67 -8.78
N ASN A 197 -35.98 4.75 -8.99
CA ASN A 197 -36.99 4.39 -7.99
C ASN A 197 -36.40 3.62 -6.79
N TYR A 198 -35.19 3.08 -6.93
CA TYR A 198 -34.44 2.35 -5.91
C TYR A 198 -33.12 3.04 -5.59
N ALA A 199 -33.04 4.34 -5.88
CA ALA A 199 -31.89 5.16 -5.59
C ALA A 199 -32.18 6.11 -4.43
N GLN A 200 -31.15 6.39 -3.64
CA GLN A 200 -31.18 7.39 -2.57
C GLN A 200 -30.08 8.41 -2.79
N LEU A 201 -30.42 9.67 -2.57
CA LEU A 201 -29.46 10.76 -2.45
C LEU A 201 -29.03 10.84 -0.98
N GLY A 202 -27.75 10.90 -0.70
CA GLY A 202 -27.22 10.98 0.64
C GLY A 202 -26.25 12.13 0.82
N LEU A 203 -26.19 12.62 2.04
CA LEU A 203 -25.17 13.56 2.51
C LEU A 203 -24.62 13.03 3.82
N MET A 204 -23.33 12.67 3.78
CA MET A 204 -22.61 12.17 4.94
C MET A 204 -21.58 13.20 5.41
N VAL A 205 -21.34 13.24 6.71
CA VAL A 205 -20.24 13.96 7.32
C VAL A 205 -19.47 12.97 8.17
N GLY A 206 -18.18 12.90 7.97
CA GLY A 206 -17.32 11.93 8.64
C GLY A 206 -16.03 12.54 9.17
N TYR A 207 -15.44 11.78 10.07
CA TYR A 207 -14.09 11.99 10.56
C TYR A 207 -13.24 10.80 10.19
N THR A 208 -12.04 11.04 9.66
CA THR A 208 -11.08 10.02 9.25
C THR A 208 -9.74 10.27 9.91
N TYR A 209 -9.13 9.21 10.42
CA TYR A 209 -7.79 9.19 10.96
C TYR A 209 -6.86 8.36 10.07
N HIS A 210 -5.77 8.96 9.63
CA HIS A 210 -4.72 8.32 8.82
C HIS A 210 -3.63 7.78 9.74
N PHE A 211 -3.38 6.48 9.68
CA PHE A 211 -2.35 5.85 10.49
C PHE A 211 -0.94 6.24 10.04
N LYS A 212 -0.01 6.20 10.99
CA LYS A 212 1.40 6.44 10.71
C LYS A 212 1.96 5.28 9.89
N THR A 213 2.66 5.61 8.83
CA THR A 213 3.29 4.65 7.92
C THR A 213 4.69 4.23 8.39
N SER A 214 5.26 3.21 7.77
CA SER A 214 6.62 2.73 8.05
C SER A 214 7.71 3.76 7.74
N ASN A 215 7.42 4.78 6.91
CA ASN A 215 8.33 5.89 6.61
C ASN A 215 8.33 7.00 7.69
N GLY A 216 7.53 6.84 8.75
CA GLY A 216 7.44 7.77 9.87
C GLY A 216 6.51 8.96 9.66
N THR A 217 5.80 9.05 8.52
CA THR A 217 4.81 10.09 8.20
C THR A 217 3.39 9.48 8.16
N HIS A 218 2.37 10.30 7.87
CA HIS A 218 1.00 9.85 7.61
C HIS A 218 0.64 9.91 6.11
N ALA A 219 1.66 9.92 5.24
CA ALA A 219 1.50 10.14 3.81
C ALA A 219 2.62 9.44 3.02
N PHE A 220 2.50 9.42 1.71
CA PHE A 220 3.54 8.89 0.82
C PHE A 220 4.78 9.79 0.86
N LYS A 221 5.96 9.19 0.95
CA LYS A 221 7.22 9.88 0.78
C LYS A 221 7.51 10.05 -0.71
N THR A 222 7.98 11.24 -1.08
CA THR A 222 8.36 11.56 -2.46
C THR A 222 9.86 11.72 -2.58
N TYR A 223 10.37 11.38 -3.76
CA TYR A 223 11.75 11.59 -4.16
C TYR A 223 11.78 12.43 -5.43
N ASP A 224 12.60 13.47 -5.44
CA ASP A 224 12.89 14.24 -6.65
C ASP A 224 13.90 13.44 -7.49
N VAL A 225 13.40 12.80 -8.54
CA VAL A 225 14.22 11.97 -9.45
C VAL A 225 15.21 12.85 -10.21
N GLY A 226 14.82 14.08 -10.56
CA GLY A 226 15.70 15.01 -11.25
C GLY A 226 16.90 15.41 -10.38
N ALA A 227 16.67 15.77 -9.12
CA ALA A 227 17.72 16.09 -8.17
C ALA A 227 18.63 14.89 -7.90
N LEU A 228 18.05 13.69 -7.75
CA LEU A 228 18.83 12.46 -7.57
C LEU A 228 19.69 12.12 -8.79
N THR A 229 19.15 12.26 -10.01
CA THR A 229 19.90 12.03 -11.25
C THR A 229 21.04 13.04 -11.38
N ALA A 230 20.77 14.33 -11.14
CA ALA A 230 21.82 15.35 -11.16
C ALA A 230 22.94 15.10 -10.12
N GLU A 231 22.59 14.59 -8.94
CA GLU A 231 23.59 14.22 -7.93
C GLU A 231 24.40 12.97 -8.35
N ILE A 232 23.73 11.97 -8.97
CA ILE A 232 24.43 10.80 -9.54
C ILE A 232 25.40 11.24 -10.63
N ASP A 233 24.99 12.12 -11.54
CA ASP A 233 25.84 12.64 -12.60
C ASP A 233 27.02 13.43 -12.01
N ARG A 234 26.78 14.28 -11.02
CA ARG A 234 27.81 15.03 -10.29
C ARG A 234 28.83 14.09 -9.63
N LEU A 235 28.35 13.01 -9.01
CA LEU A 235 29.21 12.01 -8.36
C LEU A 235 30.01 11.22 -9.39
N ASN A 236 29.41 10.86 -10.52
CA ASN A 236 30.10 10.17 -11.63
C ASN A 236 31.18 11.07 -12.24
N ASP A 237 30.89 12.36 -12.45
CA ASP A 237 31.88 13.33 -12.91
C ASP A 237 33.01 13.53 -11.92
N ALA A 238 32.72 13.53 -10.62
CA ALA A 238 33.73 13.60 -9.57
C ALA A 238 34.61 12.36 -9.53
N LEU A 239 34.05 11.17 -9.76
CA LEU A 239 34.76 9.90 -9.87
C LEU A 239 35.61 9.84 -11.15
N ALA A 240 35.12 10.39 -12.26
CA ALA A 240 35.84 10.45 -13.53
C ALA A 240 37.00 11.43 -13.52
N LYS A 241 36.94 12.48 -12.70
CA LYS A 241 38.07 13.37 -12.46
C LYS A 241 39.08 12.60 -11.61
N LYS A 242 40.20 12.13 -12.26
CA LYS A 242 41.33 11.55 -11.53
C LYS A 242 41.65 12.45 -10.32
N PRO A 243 41.72 11.91 -9.10
CA PRO A 243 42.14 12.71 -7.95
C PRO A 243 43.55 13.26 -8.31
N LYS A 244 43.71 14.57 -8.18
CA LYS A 244 45.07 15.10 -8.02
C LYS A 244 45.67 14.26 -6.89
N GLU A 245 46.86 13.71 -7.13
CA GLU A 245 47.68 13.06 -6.11
C GLU A 245 47.74 14.01 -4.90
N VAL A 246 46.79 13.85 -4.00
CA VAL A 246 46.89 14.42 -2.65
C VAL A 246 47.64 13.37 -1.88
N GLU A 247 48.82 13.70 -1.41
CA GLU A 247 49.58 12.92 -0.42
C GLU A 247 48.67 12.56 0.77
N VAL A 248 47.89 11.51 0.62
CA VAL A 248 47.13 10.88 1.72
C VAL A 248 47.95 9.70 2.22
N ILE A 249 49.20 9.97 2.63
CA ILE A 249 50.12 8.94 3.11
C ILE A 249 50.21 8.97 4.65
N LYS A 250 49.12 9.03 5.39
CA LYS A 250 49.28 8.70 6.82
C LYS A 250 48.08 8.09 7.53
N TYR A 251 46.90 8.03 6.91
CA TYR A 251 45.74 7.36 7.54
C TYR A 251 45.21 6.14 6.78
N VAL A 252 45.88 5.77 5.70
CA VAL A 252 45.50 4.69 4.81
C VAL A 252 46.12 3.36 5.22
N ASP A 253 47.19 3.35 6.02
CA ASP A 253 47.92 2.12 6.34
C ASP A 253 47.13 1.05 7.13
N ARG A 254 46.04 1.37 7.82
CA ARG A 254 45.21 0.33 8.44
C ARG A 254 44.02 -0.11 7.59
N ALA A 255 43.43 0.76 6.80
CA ALA A 255 42.33 0.40 5.89
C ALA A 255 42.84 -0.16 4.58
N VAL A 256 43.97 0.36 4.05
CA VAL A 256 44.63 -0.13 2.83
C VAL A 256 45.30 -1.47 3.04
N ASN A 257 45.83 -1.77 4.22
CA ASN A 257 46.30 -3.13 4.52
C ASN A 257 45.17 -4.16 4.50
N ASN A 258 43.94 -3.77 4.84
CA ASN A 258 42.78 -4.65 4.66
C ASN A 258 42.29 -4.71 3.22
N TYR A 259 42.42 -3.64 2.42
CA TYR A 259 41.99 -3.60 1.02
C TYR A 259 43.06 -4.22 0.09
N ASN A 260 44.33 -3.95 0.29
CA ASN A 260 45.43 -4.59 -0.43
C ASN A 260 45.61 -6.07 -0.05
N ALA A 261 45.01 -6.47 1.10
CA ALA A 261 44.86 -7.88 1.43
C ALA A 261 43.88 -8.61 0.48
N ILE A 262 43.10 -7.90 -0.32
CA ILE A 262 42.09 -8.43 -1.25
C ILE A 262 42.49 -8.23 -2.71
N VAL A 263 43.24 -7.18 -3.04
CA VAL A 263 43.72 -6.90 -4.39
C VAL A 263 44.93 -7.84 -4.69
N GLY A 264 44.74 -8.72 -5.66
CA GLY A 264 45.70 -9.77 -6.00
C GLY A 264 45.39 -11.15 -5.45
N LYS A 265 44.20 -11.31 -4.85
CA LYS A 265 43.67 -12.57 -4.35
C LYS A 265 42.48 -13.03 -5.19
N GLU A 266 42.35 -14.31 -5.39
CA GLU A 266 41.21 -14.85 -6.11
C GLU A 266 39.95 -14.72 -5.24
N THR A 267 38.86 -14.24 -5.84
CA THR A 267 37.59 -13.97 -5.15
C THR A 267 36.45 -14.67 -5.86
N VAL A 268 35.62 -15.33 -5.08
CA VAL A 268 34.38 -15.99 -5.54
C VAL A 268 33.19 -15.25 -4.99
N PHE A 269 32.24 -14.97 -5.86
CA PHE A 269 30.98 -14.27 -5.51
C PHE A 269 29.84 -15.25 -5.29
N PHE A 270 28.91 -14.89 -4.40
CA PHE A 270 27.73 -15.67 -4.09
C PHE A 270 26.44 -14.87 -4.30
N ALA A 271 25.38 -15.57 -4.65
CA ALA A 271 24.05 -15.00 -4.68
C ALA A 271 23.57 -14.57 -3.28
N PHE A 272 22.49 -13.81 -3.24
CA PHE A 272 21.87 -13.41 -1.98
C PHE A 272 21.43 -14.65 -1.20
N ASP A 273 21.74 -14.68 0.08
CA ASP A 273 21.41 -15.76 1.03
C ASP A 273 21.81 -17.17 0.56
N ASN A 274 22.86 -17.27 -0.27
CA ASN A 274 23.31 -18.52 -0.84
C ASN A 274 24.82 -18.74 -0.56
N ALA A 275 25.23 -20.01 -0.44
CA ALA A 275 26.60 -20.48 -0.31
C ALA A 275 26.96 -21.52 -1.40
N GLU A 276 26.13 -21.70 -2.42
CA GLU A 276 26.42 -22.60 -3.55
C GLU A 276 27.33 -21.95 -4.56
N LEU A 277 28.28 -22.73 -5.09
CA LEU A 277 29.19 -22.30 -6.14
C LEU A 277 28.52 -22.39 -7.51
N ASP A 278 28.35 -21.27 -8.18
CA ASP A 278 27.88 -21.22 -9.55
C ASP A 278 28.96 -21.66 -10.56
N ALA A 279 28.60 -21.69 -11.84
CA ALA A 279 29.52 -22.10 -12.91
C ALA A 279 30.74 -21.15 -13.06
N ASN A 280 30.55 -19.84 -12.77
CA ASN A 280 31.64 -18.87 -12.85
C ASN A 280 32.58 -18.98 -11.66
N ALA A 281 32.04 -19.20 -10.47
CA ALA A 281 32.82 -19.50 -9.28
C ALA A 281 33.71 -20.73 -9.48
N LYS A 282 33.14 -21.82 -9.99
CA LYS A 282 33.88 -23.04 -10.29
C LYS A 282 34.99 -22.80 -11.33
N LYS A 283 34.69 -22.06 -12.42
CA LYS A 283 35.73 -21.69 -13.43
C LYS A 283 36.88 -20.87 -12.83
N THR A 284 36.60 -20.00 -11.87
CA THR A 284 37.62 -19.22 -11.16
C THR A 284 38.47 -20.14 -10.31
N LEU A 285 37.86 -21.04 -9.54
CA LEU A 285 38.56 -22.00 -8.71
C LEU A 285 39.36 -23.02 -9.52
N ASP A 286 38.91 -23.32 -10.74
CA ASP A 286 39.61 -24.26 -11.66
C ASP A 286 40.94 -23.75 -12.17
N LYS A 287 41.19 -22.45 -12.15
CA LYS A 287 42.46 -21.83 -12.55
C LYS A 287 43.53 -21.91 -11.46
N LEU A 288 43.16 -22.24 -10.23
CA LEU A 288 44.07 -22.26 -9.10
C LEU A 288 45.00 -23.48 -9.12
N ASP A 289 46.25 -23.28 -8.69
CA ASP A 289 47.24 -24.33 -8.65
C ASP A 289 46.87 -25.41 -7.60
N LYS A 290 46.84 -26.67 -8.02
CA LYS A 290 46.49 -27.80 -7.15
C LYS A 290 47.58 -28.11 -6.10
N ASN A 291 48.82 -27.66 -6.35
CA ASN A 291 49.93 -27.90 -5.44
C ASN A 291 50.09 -26.84 -4.36
N ALA A 292 49.39 -25.73 -4.48
CA ALA A 292 49.45 -24.66 -3.47
C ALA A 292 48.62 -24.98 -2.23
N VAL A 293 48.93 -24.30 -1.13
CA VAL A 293 48.19 -24.36 0.11
C VAL A 293 47.38 -23.08 0.23
N TYR A 294 46.09 -23.21 0.47
CA TYR A 294 45.16 -22.08 0.47
C TYR A 294 44.60 -21.75 1.85
N VAL A 295 44.35 -20.47 2.06
CA VAL A 295 43.52 -19.92 3.13
C VAL A 295 42.25 -19.35 2.52
N VAL A 296 41.10 -19.76 3.02
CA VAL A 296 39.79 -19.34 2.49
C VAL A 296 39.03 -18.57 3.56
N ARG A 297 38.65 -17.33 3.25
CA ARG A 297 37.86 -16.45 4.12
C ARG A 297 36.53 -16.07 3.47
N GLY A 298 35.44 -16.43 4.10
CA GLY A 298 34.10 -16.06 3.64
C GLY A 298 33.58 -14.80 4.32
N TYR A 299 32.74 -14.08 3.59
CA TYR A 299 32.11 -12.83 4.03
C TYR A 299 30.62 -12.85 3.71
N ALA A 300 29.84 -12.06 4.45
CA ALA A 300 28.42 -11.85 4.22
C ALA A 300 28.12 -10.36 4.10
N SER A 301 27.06 -10.03 3.37
CA SER A 301 26.49 -8.69 3.34
C SER A 301 25.72 -8.39 4.64
N ASN A 302 25.41 -7.12 4.89
CA ASN A 302 24.87 -6.66 6.17
C ASN A 302 23.35 -6.90 6.37
N GLU A 303 22.70 -7.61 5.44
CA GLU A 303 21.31 -8.02 5.61
C GLU A 303 21.22 -9.23 6.53
N GLY A 304 20.53 -9.10 7.64
CA GLY A 304 20.37 -10.18 8.65
C GLY A 304 21.11 -9.92 9.96
N SER A 305 20.97 -10.87 10.90
CA SER A 305 21.66 -10.75 12.19
C SER A 305 23.15 -11.11 12.08
N ASP A 306 23.97 -10.58 12.98
CA ASP A 306 25.41 -10.88 13.03
C ASP A 306 25.69 -12.39 13.18
N LYS A 307 24.92 -13.07 14.02
CA LYS A 307 24.99 -14.53 14.22
C LYS A 307 24.70 -15.29 12.92
N TYR A 308 23.68 -14.86 12.18
CA TYR A 308 23.30 -15.46 10.90
C TYR A 308 24.40 -15.22 9.84
N ASN A 309 24.85 -13.96 9.72
CA ASN A 309 25.88 -13.56 8.75
C ASN A 309 27.22 -14.26 9.04
N LYS A 310 27.57 -14.46 10.29
CA LYS A 310 28.73 -15.24 10.69
C LYS A 310 28.65 -16.68 10.21
N ALA A 311 27.49 -17.33 10.40
CA ALA A 311 27.24 -18.69 9.94
C ALA A 311 27.21 -18.79 8.39
N LEU A 312 26.58 -17.83 7.69
CA LEU A 312 26.51 -17.80 6.25
C LEU A 312 27.92 -17.61 5.62
N SER A 313 28.72 -16.71 6.20
CA SER A 313 30.08 -16.48 5.74
C SER A 313 30.95 -17.74 5.89
N LEU A 314 30.78 -18.50 6.97
CA LEU A 314 31.46 -19.78 7.17
C LEU A 314 31.05 -20.81 6.11
N ARG A 315 29.73 -20.98 5.88
CA ARG A 315 29.24 -21.90 4.81
C ARG A 315 29.82 -21.57 3.43
N ARG A 316 29.98 -20.29 3.09
CA ARG A 316 30.61 -19.82 1.85
C ARG A 316 32.10 -20.22 1.77
N ALA A 317 32.84 -20.01 2.87
CA ALA A 317 34.21 -20.43 2.97
C ALA A 317 34.37 -21.96 2.84
N GLU A 318 33.50 -22.71 3.50
CA GLU A 318 33.49 -24.19 3.45
C GLU A 318 33.14 -24.71 2.06
N ALA A 319 32.20 -24.10 1.33
CA ALA A 319 31.86 -24.48 -0.03
C ALA A 319 33.08 -24.36 -0.98
N VAL A 320 33.81 -23.24 -0.88
CA VAL A 320 35.06 -23.06 -1.65
C VAL A 320 36.13 -24.04 -1.22
N ALA A 321 36.36 -24.22 0.09
CA ALA A 321 37.37 -25.13 0.60
C ALA A 321 37.10 -26.58 0.21
N ASN A 322 35.85 -27.03 0.27
CA ASN A 322 35.49 -28.39 -0.15
C ASN A 322 35.66 -28.59 -1.64
N TYR A 323 35.37 -27.59 -2.46
CA TYR A 323 35.63 -27.65 -3.89
C TYR A 323 37.12 -27.77 -4.21
N LEU A 324 37.95 -26.95 -3.57
CA LEU A 324 39.42 -27.00 -3.73
C LEU A 324 40.02 -28.34 -3.27
N ARG A 325 39.55 -28.85 -2.11
CA ARG A 325 40.00 -30.19 -1.63
C ARG A 325 39.55 -31.30 -2.57
N GLY A 326 38.36 -31.24 -3.12
CA GLY A 326 37.87 -32.20 -4.13
C GLY A 326 38.72 -32.21 -5.42
N ARG A 327 39.41 -31.10 -5.75
CA ARG A 327 40.36 -31.00 -6.84
C ARG A 327 41.80 -31.44 -6.46
N GLY A 328 42.05 -31.79 -5.21
CA GLY A 328 43.36 -32.23 -4.72
C GLY A 328 44.22 -31.11 -4.12
N ALA A 329 43.70 -29.88 -4.00
CA ALA A 329 44.43 -28.77 -3.36
C ALA A 329 44.39 -28.87 -1.84
N LYS A 330 45.41 -28.36 -1.18
CA LYS A 330 45.48 -28.28 0.28
C LYS A 330 44.86 -26.99 0.77
N VAL A 331 43.92 -27.05 1.73
CA VAL A 331 43.33 -25.88 2.40
C VAL A 331 43.66 -25.94 3.89
N ASP A 332 44.45 -24.98 4.32
CA ASP A 332 44.99 -24.87 5.68
C ASP A 332 44.00 -24.23 6.64
N THR A 333 43.41 -23.13 6.23
CA THR A 333 42.52 -22.34 7.08
C THR A 333 41.19 -22.03 6.37
N VAL A 334 40.07 -22.17 7.07
CA VAL A 334 38.71 -21.83 6.61
C VAL A 334 38.04 -20.98 7.67
N GLU A 335 37.70 -19.74 7.33
CA GLU A 335 37.15 -18.79 8.26
C GLU A 335 35.91 -18.11 7.69
N GLY A 336 34.85 -18.00 8.47
CA GLY A 336 33.73 -17.11 8.18
C GLY A 336 33.88 -15.83 8.99
N LEU A 337 34.05 -14.70 8.34
CA LEU A 337 34.32 -13.41 9.02
C LEU A 337 33.08 -12.53 9.25
N GLY A 338 31.92 -13.00 8.79
CA GLY A 338 30.65 -12.24 8.95
C GLY A 338 30.63 -11.03 8.00
N VAL A 339 30.11 -9.90 8.50
CA VAL A 339 29.95 -8.64 7.75
C VAL A 339 31.21 -7.81 7.87
N VAL A 340 31.91 -7.62 6.75
CA VAL A 340 33.12 -6.76 6.69
C VAL A 340 32.98 -5.70 5.60
N PHE A 341 32.15 -5.95 4.56
CA PHE A 341 31.94 -5.07 3.41
C PHE A 341 30.50 -4.62 3.32
N GLY A 342 30.22 -3.61 2.51
CA GLY A 342 28.87 -3.10 2.25
C GLY A 342 27.94 -4.12 1.56
N PRO A 343 26.65 -3.78 1.38
CA PRO A 343 25.56 -4.73 1.11
C PRO A 343 25.77 -5.74 -0.02
N THR A 344 26.41 -5.36 -1.11
CA THR A 344 26.61 -6.25 -2.27
C THR A 344 28.01 -6.83 -2.36
N THR A 345 29.02 -6.10 -1.91
CA THR A 345 30.44 -6.51 -1.98
C THR A 345 30.82 -7.53 -0.92
N GLY A 346 30.02 -7.69 0.14
CA GLY A 346 30.25 -8.67 1.20
C GLY A 346 29.86 -10.11 0.88
N ARG A 347 29.24 -10.38 -0.28
CA ARG A 347 28.81 -11.74 -0.65
C ARG A 347 29.93 -12.50 -1.39
N VAL A 348 31.05 -12.69 -0.71
CA VAL A 348 32.25 -13.24 -1.34
C VAL A 348 32.95 -14.26 -0.44
N ALA A 349 33.79 -15.10 -1.06
CA ALA A 349 34.89 -15.79 -0.41
C ALA A 349 36.21 -15.42 -1.08
N VAL A 350 37.19 -15.08 -0.28
CA VAL A 350 38.55 -14.68 -0.71
C VAL A 350 39.50 -15.84 -0.47
N ILE A 351 40.25 -16.20 -1.50
CA ILE A 351 41.21 -17.28 -1.51
C ILE A 351 42.60 -16.67 -1.58
N THR A 352 43.48 -17.08 -0.67
CA THR A 352 44.90 -16.65 -0.67
C THR A 352 45.81 -17.86 -0.58
N VAL A 353 46.93 -17.78 -1.28
CA VAL A 353 48.03 -18.76 -1.11
C VAL A 353 48.70 -18.47 0.23
N LYS A 354 48.99 -19.53 0.98
CA LYS A 354 49.73 -19.44 2.25
C LYS A 354 51.22 -19.19 2.01
#